data_2b4189643250925c1e9acf4a377177e7
#
_entry.id   2b4189643250925c1e9acf4a377177e7
#
_cell.length_a   1.000
_cell.length_b   1.000
_cell.length_c   1.000
_cell.angle_alpha   90.00
_cell.angle_beta   90.00
_cell.angle_gamma   90.00
#
_symmetry.space_group_name_H-M   'P 1'
#
loop_
_entity.id
_entity.type
_entity.pdbx_description
1 polymer ?
#
loop_
_entity_poly.entity_id
_entity_poly.type
_entity_poly.pdbx_seq_one_letter_code
_entity_poly.pdbx_strand_id
1 'polypeptide(L)'
;MTKALFFDIDGTLVSFETHRIPSSTIEALEAAHAKGLKIFIATGRPKAIINNLSELQDRNLIDGYITMNGAYCFVGEEVIYKSAIPQEEVKAMAAFCEKKGVPCIFVEEHNISVCQPNDMVKKIFYDFLHVNVIPTVSFEEATSKEVIQMTPFITEEEEKEIRPSIPTCEVGRWFPAFADI
;
A
#
# COMPACT_ATOMS: atom_id res chain seq x y z
N MET A 1 9.76 17.23 -24.99
CA MET A 1 9.68 17.16 -23.52
C MET A 1 8.61 16.11 -23.21
N THR A 2 8.97 15.03 -22.54
CA THR A 2 8.03 13.99 -22.11
C THR A 2 7.13 14.57 -21.03
N LYS A 3 5.84 14.38 -21.14
CA LYS A 3 4.87 14.78 -20.14
C LYS A 3 4.36 13.54 -19.42
N ALA A 4 4.18 13.61 -18.12
CA ALA A 4 3.66 12.53 -17.28
C ALA A 4 2.37 12.95 -16.58
N LEU A 5 1.47 12.00 -16.45
CA LEU A 5 0.23 12.11 -15.70
C LEU A 5 0.30 11.10 -14.54
N PHE A 6 -0.10 11.53 -13.35
CA PHE A 6 -0.09 10.72 -12.14
C PHE A 6 -1.51 10.60 -11.62
N PHE A 7 -1.96 9.39 -11.37
CA PHE A 7 -3.31 9.10 -10.92
C PHE A 7 -3.31 8.26 -9.65
N ASP A 8 -4.11 8.63 -8.70
CA ASP A 8 -4.48 7.76 -7.60
C ASP A 8 -5.51 6.70 -8.06
N ILE A 9 -5.63 5.61 -7.29
CA ILE A 9 -6.52 4.50 -7.60
C ILE A 9 -7.92 4.75 -7.02
N ASP A 10 -7.99 4.79 -5.70
CA ASP A 10 -9.23 4.65 -4.96
C ASP A 10 -10.00 5.97 -4.89
N GLY A 11 -11.16 6.01 -5.53
CA GLY A 11 -11.95 7.24 -5.68
C GLY A 11 -11.48 8.18 -6.79
N THR A 12 -10.41 7.83 -7.52
CA THR A 12 -9.89 8.58 -8.67
C THR A 12 -10.07 7.79 -9.97
N LEU A 13 -9.28 6.75 -10.18
CA LEU A 13 -9.44 5.85 -11.34
C LEU A 13 -10.57 4.84 -11.11
N VAL A 14 -10.63 4.27 -9.91
CA VAL A 14 -11.60 3.25 -9.52
C VAL A 14 -12.68 3.87 -8.64
N SER A 15 -13.93 3.79 -9.09
CA SER A 15 -15.09 4.28 -8.33
C SER A 15 -15.32 3.43 -7.07
N PHE A 16 -15.58 4.05 -5.94
CA PHE A 16 -16.00 3.37 -4.70
C PHE A 16 -17.38 2.68 -4.83
N GLU A 17 -18.23 3.12 -5.75
CA GLU A 17 -19.58 2.55 -5.93
C GLU A 17 -19.55 1.31 -6.82
N THR A 18 -18.81 1.38 -7.94
CA THR A 18 -18.80 0.32 -8.94
C THR A 18 -17.61 -0.61 -8.83
N HIS A 19 -16.57 -0.23 -8.08
CA HIS A 19 -15.28 -0.91 -7.99
C HIS A 19 -14.61 -1.17 -9.35
N ARG A 20 -14.91 -0.30 -10.33
CA ARG A 20 -14.41 -0.40 -11.72
C ARG A 20 -13.92 0.94 -12.22
N ILE A 21 -13.06 0.88 -13.23
CA ILE A 21 -12.63 2.05 -14.02
C ILE A 21 -13.72 2.32 -15.08
N PRO A 22 -14.27 3.54 -15.18
CA PRO A 22 -15.20 3.87 -16.24
C PRO A 22 -14.58 3.71 -17.64
N SER A 23 -15.34 3.21 -18.61
CA SER A 23 -14.84 3.04 -19.99
C SER A 23 -14.35 4.36 -20.60
N SER A 24 -15.04 5.47 -20.31
CA SER A 24 -14.61 6.80 -20.75
C SER A 24 -13.23 7.21 -20.20
N THR A 25 -12.87 6.77 -18.98
CA THR A 25 -11.55 6.99 -18.40
C THR A 25 -10.49 6.17 -19.14
N ILE A 26 -10.78 4.90 -19.46
CA ILE A 26 -9.88 4.03 -20.23
C ILE A 26 -9.63 4.64 -21.61
N GLU A 27 -10.67 5.05 -22.35
CA GLU A 27 -10.56 5.69 -23.66
C GLU A 27 -9.73 6.98 -23.60
N ALA A 28 -9.92 7.81 -22.56
CA ALA A 28 -9.15 9.03 -22.38
C ALA A 28 -7.66 8.75 -22.12
N LEU A 29 -7.35 7.73 -21.31
CA LEU A 29 -5.96 7.30 -21.03
C LEU A 29 -5.30 6.70 -22.28
N GLU A 30 -6.01 5.89 -23.08
CA GLU A 30 -5.54 5.40 -24.37
C GLU A 30 -5.18 6.56 -25.31
N ALA A 31 -6.09 7.55 -25.44
CA ALA A 31 -5.85 8.71 -26.27
C ALA A 31 -4.69 9.58 -25.79
N ALA A 32 -4.49 9.69 -24.47
CA ALA A 32 -3.37 10.41 -23.87
C ALA A 32 -2.05 9.66 -24.12
N HIS A 33 -2.02 8.35 -23.89
CA HIS A 33 -0.87 7.50 -24.11
C HIS A 33 -0.44 7.48 -25.61
N ALA A 34 -1.40 7.41 -26.53
CA ALA A 34 -1.16 7.49 -27.97
C ALA A 34 -0.54 8.83 -28.42
N LYS A 35 -0.72 9.91 -27.64
CA LYS A 35 -0.06 11.22 -27.85
C LYS A 35 1.32 11.31 -27.17
N GLY A 36 1.83 10.22 -26.62
CA GLY A 36 3.15 10.15 -25.99
C GLY A 36 3.18 10.67 -24.55
N LEU A 37 2.04 10.83 -23.87
CA LEU A 37 2.01 11.09 -22.43
C LEU A 37 2.32 9.80 -21.68
N LYS A 38 3.09 9.91 -20.61
CA LYS A 38 3.37 8.80 -19.71
C LYS A 38 2.35 8.77 -18.58
N ILE A 39 1.90 7.57 -18.21
CA ILE A 39 0.86 7.36 -17.19
C ILE A 39 1.47 6.62 -16.01
N PHE A 40 1.37 7.23 -14.82
CA PHE A 40 1.87 6.69 -13.57
C PHE A 40 0.73 6.53 -12.57
N ILE A 41 0.79 5.46 -11.80
CA ILE A 41 -0.08 5.25 -10.65
C ILE A 41 0.62 5.75 -9.39
N ALA A 42 -0.06 6.56 -8.58
CA ALA A 42 0.43 7.05 -7.29
C ALA A 42 -0.59 6.67 -6.20
N THR A 43 -0.24 5.74 -5.32
CA THR A 43 -1.17 5.13 -4.37
C THR A 43 -0.51 4.78 -3.03
N GLY A 44 -1.30 4.76 -1.96
CA GLY A 44 -0.89 4.17 -0.68
C GLY A 44 -0.82 2.64 -0.70
N ARG A 45 -1.47 2.00 -1.68
CA ARG A 45 -1.47 0.54 -1.77
C ARG A 45 -0.07 -0.01 -2.06
N PRO A 46 0.37 -1.09 -1.36
CA PRO A 46 1.50 -1.90 -1.81
C PRO A 46 1.18 -2.62 -3.13
N LYS A 47 2.21 -2.87 -3.93
CA LYS A 47 2.09 -3.60 -5.21
C LYS A 47 1.32 -4.92 -5.08
N ALA A 48 1.55 -5.65 -3.98
CA ALA A 48 0.94 -6.95 -3.71
C ALA A 48 -0.59 -6.93 -3.60
N ILE A 49 -1.20 -5.76 -3.33
CA ILE A 49 -2.66 -5.62 -3.21
C ILE A 49 -3.29 -4.68 -4.25
N ILE A 50 -2.55 -4.33 -5.30
CA ILE A 50 -3.13 -3.65 -6.48
C ILE A 50 -3.80 -4.72 -7.35
N ASN A 51 -5.11 -4.88 -7.21
CA ASN A 51 -5.90 -5.94 -7.83
C ASN A 51 -7.05 -5.42 -8.73
N ASN A 52 -7.13 -4.10 -8.95
CA ASN A 52 -8.26 -3.44 -9.60
C ASN A 52 -7.87 -2.59 -10.81
N LEU A 53 -6.65 -2.77 -11.35
CA LEU A 53 -6.13 -2.05 -12.51
C LEU A 53 -5.89 -2.96 -13.73
N SER A 54 -6.42 -4.19 -13.75
CA SER A 54 -6.18 -5.16 -14.83
C SER A 54 -6.48 -4.60 -16.21
N GLU A 55 -7.59 -3.85 -16.37
CA GLU A 55 -7.97 -3.26 -17.64
C GLU A 55 -6.93 -2.28 -18.20
N LEU A 56 -6.20 -1.55 -17.37
CA LEU A 56 -5.11 -0.67 -17.78
C LEU A 56 -3.81 -1.44 -17.99
N GLN A 57 -3.55 -2.45 -17.14
CA GLN A 57 -2.36 -3.31 -17.21
C GLN A 57 -2.36 -4.16 -18.49
N ASP A 58 -3.48 -4.81 -18.81
CA ASP A 58 -3.63 -5.64 -20.01
C ASP A 58 -3.46 -4.85 -21.32
N ARG A 59 -3.72 -3.54 -21.27
CA ARG A 59 -3.53 -2.60 -22.39
C ARG A 59 -2.17 -1.93 -22.41
N ASN A 60 -1.29 -2.24 -21.44
CA ASN A 60 0.04 -1.62 -21.28
C ASN A 60 -0.04 -0.08 -21.21
N LEU A 61 -1.03 0.46 -20.52
CA LEU A 61 -1.23 1.91 -20.38
C LEU A 61 -0.46 2.51 -19.21
N ILE A 62 0.06 1.70 -18.28
CA ILE A 62 0.76 2.17 -17.07
C ILE A 62 2.26 2.08 -17.31
N ASP A 63 2.95 3.21 -17.28
CA ASP A 63 4.40 3.31 -17.45
C ASP A 63 5.18 3.07 -16.15
N GLY A 64 4.58 3.35 -14.99
CA GLY A 64 5.24 3.11 -13.71
C GLY A 64 4.34 3.38 -12.51
N TYR A 65 4.89 3.12 -11.33
CA TYR A 65 4.14 3.14 -10.08
C TYR A 65 4.91 3.88 -8.98
N ILE A 66 4.19 4.63 -8.19
CA ILE A 66 4.56 5.19 -6.90
C ILE A 66 3.63 4.53 -5.89
N THR A 67 4.13 3.60 -5.09
CA THR A 67 3.34 2.81 -4.14
C THR A 67 3.74 3.11 -2.70
N MET A 68 2.95 2.62 -1.74
CA MET A 68 3.25 2.78 -0.31
C MET A 68 3.54 4.25 0.06
N ASN A 69 2.64 5.16 -0.37
CA ASN A 69 2.76 6.61 -0.15
C ASN A 69 4.09 7.22 -0.60
N GLY A 70 4.74 6.63 -1.62
CA GLY A 70 6.01 7.07 -2.16
C GLY A 70 7.24 6.32 -1.66
N ALA A 71 7.09 5.37 -0.73
CA ALA A 71 8.20 4.60 -0.21
C ALA A 71 8.77 3.58 -1.21
N TYR A 72 8.01 3.22 -2.25
CA TYR A 72 8.48 2.31 -3.30
C TYR A 72 7.99 2.77 -4.68
N CYS A 73 8.95 3.13 -5.55
CA CYS A 73 8.69 3.64 -6.90
C CYS A 73 9.43 2.81 -7.94
N PHE A 74 8.74 2.43 -9.03
CA PHE A 74 9.35 1.61 -10.09
C PHE A 74 8.74 1.89 -11.46
N VAL A 75 9.53 1.61 -12.52
CA VAL A 75 9.15 1.68 -13.94
C VAL A 75 9.48 0.33 -14.57
N GLY A 76 8.46 -0.39 -15.01
CA GLY A 76 8.64 -1.79 -15.40
C GLY A 76 9.19 -2.62 -14.23
N GLU A 77 10.40 -3.17 -14.39
CA GLU A 77 11.11 -3.90 -13.33
C GLU A 77 12.22 -3.07 -12.64
N GLU A 78 12.47 -1.85 -13.12
CA GLU A 78 13.50 -0.97 -12.57
C GLU A 78 12.96 -0.23 -11.34
N VAL A 79 13.60 -0.45 -10.19
CA VAL A 79 13.32 0.29 -8.96
C VAL A 79 13.99 1.65 -9.02
N ILE A 80 13.19 2.72 -9.04
CA ILE A 80 13.65 4.11 -9.09
C ILE A 80 13.94 4.65 -7.68
N TYR A 81 13.13 4.24 -6.71
CA TYR A 81 13.29 4.65 -5.31
C TYR A 81 12.72 3.59 -4.37
N LYS A 82 13.44 3.34 -3.28
CA LYS A 82 12.97 2.49 -2.17
C LYS A 82 13.46 3.07 -0.84
N SER A 83 12.55 3.21 0.10
CA SER A 83 12.83 3.61 1.48
C SER A 83 12.31 2.55 2.43
N ALA A 84 13.20 1.73 2.94
CA ALA A 84 12.84 0.75 3.96
C ALA A 84 12.83 1.40 5.36
N ILE A 85 11.96 0.89 6.22
CA ILE A 85 11.88 1.32 7.62
C ILE A 85 13.10 0.76 8.38
N PRO A 86 13.77 1.58 9.23
CA PRO A 86 14.86 1.09 10.07
C PRO A 86 14.44 -0.12 10.90
N GLN A 87 15.30 -1.12 10.97
CA GLN A 87 14.98 -2.40 11.60
C GLN A 87 14.60 -2.28 13.08
N GLU A 88 15.18 -1.33 13.80
CA GLU A 88 14.84 -1.03 15.19
C GLU A 88 13.41 -0.48 15.32
N GLU A 89 12.94 0.32 14.35
CA GLU A 89 11.58 0.89 14.35
C GLU A 89 10.56 -0.19 13.97
N VAL A 90 10.91 -1.10 13.05
CA VAL A 90 10.08 -2.28 12.73
C VAL A 90 9.89 -3.15 13.97
N LYS A 91 10.96 -3.44 14.71
CA LYS A 91 10.91 -4.23 15.96
C LYS A 91 10.13 -3.53 17.07
N ALA A 92 10.29 -2.21 17.19
CA ALA A 92 9.54 -1.42 18.17
C ALA A 92 8.03 -1.49 17.92
N MET A 93 7.61 -1.33 16.65
CA MET A 93 6.19 -1.46 16.27
C MET A 93 5.68 -2.88 16.49
N ALA A 94 6.45 -3.90 16.09
CA ALA A 94 6.07 -5.30 16.29
C ALA A 94 5.86 -5.63 17.78
N ALA A 95 6.80 -5.26 18.64
CA ALA A 95 6.70 -5.46 20.09
C ALA A 95 5.50 -4.70 20.70
N PHE A 96 5.22 -3.50 20.21
CA PHE A 96 4.05 -2.71 20.60
C PHE A 96 2.75 -3.43 20.24
N CYS A 97 2.61 -3.86 18.99
CA CYS A 97 1.41 -4.57 18.51
C CYS A 97 1.23 -5.90 19.23
N GLU A 98 2.30 -6.67 19.44
CA GLU A 98 2.26 -7.92 20.18
C GLU A 98 1.78 -7.72 21.62
N LYS A 99 2.34 -6.72 22.32
CA LYS A 99 1.94 -6.37 23.69
C LYS A 99 0.47 -5.92 23.78
N LYS A 100 -0.01 -5.16 22.79
CA LYS A 100 -1.41 -4.68 22.75
C LYS A 100 -2.40 -5.77 22.28
N GLY A 101 -1.91 -6.85 21.67
CA GLY A 101 -2.75 -7.89 21.07
C GLY A 101 -3.48 -7.40 19.81
N VAL A 102 -2.89 -6.47 19.05
CA VAL A 102 -3.49 -5.89 17.85
C VAL A 102 -2.80 -6.38 16.57
N PRO A 103 -3.53 -6.51 15.46
CA PRO A 103 -2.95 -6.87 14.19
C PRO A 103 -1.93 -5.86 13.68
N CYS A 104 -0.94 -6.35 12.95
CA CYS A 104 -0.07 -5.52 12.13
C CYS A 104 0.21 -6.22 10.80
N ILE A 105 0.05 -5.49 9.70
CA ILE A 105 0.45 -5.95 8.38
C ILE A 105 1.85 -5.41 8.11
N PHE A 106 2.74 -6.28 7.60
CA PHE A 106 4.10 -5.95 7.20
C PHE A 106 4.23 -6.12 5.70
N VAL A 107 4.77 -5.11 5.05
CA VAL A 107 4.93 -5.07 3.60
C VAL A 107 6.40 -5.02 3.24
N GLU A 108 6.83 -6.03 2.51
CA GLU A 108 8.12 -6.15 1.86
C GLU A 108 8.04 -5.67 0.40
N GLU A 109 9.11 -5.71 -0.33
CA GLU A 109 9.14 -5.34 -1.74
C GLU A 109 8.15 -6.15 -2.62
N HIS A 110 8.08 -7.46 -2.38
CA HIS A 110 7.28 -8.38 -3.18
C HIS A 110 6.24 -9.17 -2.39
N ASN A 111 6.28 -9.06 -1.06
CA ASN A 111 5.44 -9.86 -0.17
C ASN A 111 4.67 -8.97 0.80
N ILE A 112 3.62 -9.54 1.33
CA ILE A 112 2.81 -8.96 2.40
C ILE A 112 2.48 -10.07 3.40
N SER A 113 2.53 -9.75 4.68
CA SER A 113 2.19 -10.69 5.75
C SER A 113 1.42 -9.97 6.86
N VAL A 114 0.70 -10.73 7.66
CA VAL A 114 -0.07 -10.20 8.80
C VAL A 114 0.26 -10.97 10.07
N CYS A 115 0.50 -10.23 11.16
CA CYS A 115 0.61 -10.78 12.50
C CYS A 115 -0.67 -10.55 13.28
N GLN A 116 -1.11 -11.57 14.06
CA GLN A 116 -2.31 -11.52 14.91
C GLN A 116 -3.58 -11.04 14.17
N PRO A 117 -3.95 -11.59 12.97
CA PRO A 117 -5.13 -11.15 12.25
C PRO A 117 -6.41 -11.35 13.09
N ASN A 118 -7.36 -10.44 12.93
CA ASN A 118 -8.66 -10.48 13.59
C ASN A 118 -9.79 -10.16 12.59
N ASP A 119 -11.04 -10.11 13.06
CA ASP A 119 -12.21 -9.83 12.23
C ASP A 119 -12.14 -8.46 11.54
N MET A 120 -11.41 -7.48 12.10
CA MET A 120 -11.27 -6.17 11.48
C MET A 120 -10.38 -6.25 10.23
N VAL A 121 -9.28 -7.00 10.27
CA VAL A 121 -8.44 -7.29 9.10
C VAL A 121 -9.29 -7.94 8.01
N LYS A 122 -10.07 -8.96 8.37
CA LYS A 122 -10.96 -9.64 7.43
C LYS A 122 -11.94 -8.67 6.79
N LYS A 123 -12.67 -7.92 7.59
CA LYS A 123 -13.69 -6.98 7.13
C LYS A 123 -13.12 -5.91 6.18
N ILE A 124 -11.94 -5.37 6.48
CA ILE A 124 -11.36 -4.27 5.70
C ILE A 124 -10.61 -4.81 4.47
N PHE A 125 -9.67 -5.74 4.67
CA PHE A 125 -8.79 -6.16 3.58
C PHE A 125 -9.44 -7.20 2.66
N TYR A 126 -10.19 -8.17 3.21
CA TYR A 126 -10.76 -9.24 2.40
C TYR A 126 -12.15 -8.90 1.87
N ASP A 127 -13.05 -8.39 2.74
CA ASP A 127 -14.43 -8.15 2.34
C ASP A 127 -14.59 -6.80 1.61
N PHE A 128 -13.93 -5.73 2.06
CA PHE A 128 -14.10 -4.39 1.47
C PHE A 128 -13.08 -4.11 0.34
N LEU A 129 -11.78 -4.35 0.55
CA LEU A 129 -10.74 -4.13 -0.46
C LEU A 129 -10.57 -5.31 -1.43
N HIS A 130 -11.24 -6.43 -1.20
CA HIS A 130 -11.16 -7.65 -2.00
C HIS A 130 -9.72 -8.15 -2.21
N VAL A 131 -8.86 -7.97 -1.21
CA VAL A 131 -7.50 -8.49 -1.21
C VAL A 131 -7.53 -10.01 -0.98
N ASN A 132 -6.65 -10.74 -1.66
CA ASN A 132 -6.44 -12.15 -1.37
C ASN A 132 -6.00 -12.33 0.09
N VAL A 133 -6.25 -13.53 0.65
CA VAL A 133 -5.87 -13.82 2.03
C VAL A 133 -4.38 -13.57 2.23
N ILE A 134 -4.06 -12.66 3.15
CA ILE A 134 -2.68 -12.31 3.51
C ILE A 134 -2.11 -13.42 4.38
N PRO A 135 -0.91 -13.97 4.09
CA PRO A 135 -0.27 -14.98 4.91
C PRO A 135 -0.09 -14.52 6.36
N THR A 136 -0.48 -15.37 7.30
CA THR A 136 -0.26 -15.11 8.73
C THR A 136 1.12 -15.64 9.15
N VAL A 137 1.92 -14.78 9.79
CA VAL A 137 3.25 -15.11 10.30
C VAL A 137 3.42 -14.66 11.74
N SER A 138 4.49 -15.09 12.39
CA SER A 138 4.88 -14.56 13.70
C SER A 138 5.53 -13.18 13.58
N PHE A 139 5.54 -12.39 14.67
CA PHE A 139 6.27 -11.12 14.69
C PHE A 139 7.79 -11.32 14.48
N GLU A 140 8.35 -12.41 14.99
CA GLU A 140 9.76 -12.76 14.78
C GLU A 140 10.05 -12.97 13.29
N GLU A 141 9.21 -13.69 12.57
CA GLU A 141 9.35 -13.89 11.12
C GLU A 141 9.19 -12.57 10.35
N ALA A 142 8.14 -11.81 10.62
CA ALA A 142 7.89 -10.53 9.94
C ALA A 142 9.04 -9.54 10.13
N THR A 143 9.61 -9.46 11.35
CA THR A 143 10.71 -8.55 11.67
C THR A 143 12.08 -9.06 11.25
N SER A 144 12.22 -10.26 10.72
CA SER A 144 13.49 -10.77 10.19
C SER A 144 13.82 -10.23 8.79
N LYS A 145 12.88 -9.54 8.13
CA LYS A 145 12.97 -9.12 6.74
C LYS A 145 13.03 -7.60 6.61
N GLU A 146 13.36 -7.12 5.41
CA GLU A 146 13.30 -5.70 5.09
C GLU A 146 11.85 -5.28 4.90
N VAL A 147 11.36 -4.35 5.72
CA VAL A 147 9.99 -3.85 5.71
C VAL A 147 9.97 -2.43 5.15
N ILE A 148 9.06 -2.17 4.21
CA ILE A 148 8.91 -0.86 3.56
C ILE A 148 7.70 -0.12 4.12
N GLN A 149 6.64 -0.82 4.50
CA GLN A 149 5.44 -0.25 5.12
C GLN A 149 4.92 -1.18 6.20
N MET A 150 4.40 -0.61 7.29
CA MET A 150 3.64 -1.32 8.30
C MET A 150 2.23 -0.75 8.38
N THR A 151 1.24 -1.61 8.60
CA THR A 151 -0.14 -1.19 8.84
C THR A 151 -0.65 -1.77 10.16
N PRO A 152 -0.29 -1.15 11.30
CA PRO A 152 -0.80 -1.54 12.62
C PRO A 152 -2.26 -1.11 12.79
N PHE A 153 -3.07 -1.98 13.40
CA PHE A 153 -4.47 -1.69 13.74
C PHE A 153 -4.54 -1.02 15.11
N ILE A 154 -4.18 0.24 15.14
CA ILE A 154 -4.06 1.06 16.36
C ILE A 154 -4.93 2.31 16.30
N THR A 155 -5.37 2.78 17.46
CA THR A 155 -6.06 4.06 17.64
C THR A 155 -5.10 5.25 17.51
N GLU A 156 -5.65 6.47 17.45
CA GLU A 156 -4.83 7.70 17.45
C GLU A 156 -4.07 7.90 18.79
N GLU A 157 -4.63 7.44 19.90
CA GLU A 157 -3.96 7.48 21.21
C GLU A 157 -2.76 6.51 21.22
N GLU A 158 -2.95 5.29 20.72
CA GLU A 158 -1.88 4.28 20.60
C GLU A 158 -0.80 4.72 19.59
N GLU A 159 -1.18 5.41 18.52
CA GLU A 159 -0.24 6.04 17.60
C GLU A 159 0.65 7.07 18.32
N LYS A 160 0.06 7.94 19.15
CA LYS A 160 0.84 8.89 19.96
C LYS A 160 1.77 8.18 20.96
N GLU A 161 1.35 7.04 21.53
CA GLU A 161 2.16 6.23 22.45
C GLU A 161 3.39 5.67 21.76
N ILE A 162 3.27 5.11 20.54
CA ILE A 162 4.37 4.48 19.81
C ILE A 162 5.26 5.48 19.07
N ARG A 163 4.76 6.66 18.71
CA ARG A 163 5.46 7.66 17.89
C ARG A 163 6.90 7.96 18.30
N PRO A 164 7.25 8.08 19.60
CA PRO A 164 8.64 8.29 20.02
C PRO A 164 9.60 7.14 19.67
N SER A 165 9.09 5.93 19.43
CA SER A 165 9.87 4.75 19.08
C SER A 165 10.04 4.53 17.58
N ILE A 166 9.38 5.36 16.75
CA ILE A 166 9.45 5.31 15.29
C ILE A 166 9.72 6.72 14.72
N PRO A 167 10.80 7.39 15.14
CA PRO A 167 11.03 8.82 14.88
C PRO A 167 11.25 9.15 13.41
N THR A 168 11.72 8.18 12.59
CA THR A 168 12.01 8.43 11.17
C THR A 168 10.82 8.10 10.26
N CYS A 169 9.81 7.41 10.77
CA CYS A 169 8.63 7.03 10.01
C CYS A 169 7.64 8.20 9.88
N GLU A 170 6.98 8.28 8.76
CA GLU A 170 5.75 9.08 8.61
C GLU A 170 4.53 8.20 8.85
N VAL A 171 3.42 8.84 9.23
CA VAL A 171 2.16 8.15 9.54
C VAL A 171 1.05 8.74 8.70
N GLY A 172 0.39 7.89 7.93
CA GLY A 172 -0.82 8.22 7.17
C GLY A 172 -2.01 7.45 7.71
N ARG A 173 -3.16 8.13 7.90
CA ARG A 173 -4.38 7.48 8.34
C ARG A 173 -5.53 7.83 7.39
N TRP A 174 -6.02 6.83 6.67
CA TRP A 174 -7.17 6.98 5.79
C TRP A 174 -8.39 6.18 6.29
N PHE A 175 -8.21 5.34 7.29
CA PHE A 175 -9.28 4.60 7.94
C PHE A 175 -9.12 4.67 9.48
N PRO A 176 -10.22 4.83 10.27
CA PRO A 176 -10.11 5.01 11.72
C PRO A 176 -9.45 3.86 12.48
N ALA A 177 -9.52 2.62 11.95
CA ALA A 177 -9.05 1.43 12.64
C ALA A 177 -7.56 1.15 12.52
N PHE A 178 -6.83 1.81 11.62
CA PHE A 178 -5.40 1.57 11.40
C PHE A 178 -4.68 2.80 10.84
N ALA A 179 -3.37 2.75 10.86
CA ALA A 179 -2.49 3.72 10.21
C ALA A 179 -1.51 3.00 9.27
N ASP A 180 -1.10 3.67 8.20
CA ASP A 180 0.05 3.28 7.38
C ASP A 180 1.29 4.01 7.88
N ILE A 181 2.37 3.28 8.04
CA ILE A 181 3.66 3.75 8.58
C ILE A 181 4.76 3.39 7.60
#